data_310996798d2491b5d746b9f40a1fc523
#
_entry.id   310996798d2491b5d746b9f40a1fc523
#
_cell.length_a   1.000
_cell.length_b   1.000
_cell.length_c   1.000
_cell.angle_alpha   90.00
_cell.angle_beta   90.00
_cell.angle_gamma   90.00
#
_symmetry.space_group_name_H-M   'P 1'
#
loop_
_entity.id
_entity.type
_entity.pdbx_description
1 polymer ?
#
loop_
_entity_poly.entity_id
_entity_poly.type
_entity_poly.pdbx_seq_one_letter_code
_entity_poly.pdbx_strand_id
1 'polypeptide(L)'
;MKRRAAPSKGKINFENIGALLLDFCPSPFEILPVSLPYKIATLLYCFNAEGEVLLLERAQEPNRGFWSPPGGKLKMDVGESPYVCACREAQEEMGLNLNPADLHLAGIISEFGYQGRTHWLMFLFEVRVKVELLPPPHPEGRFEFFPREKIAGLKIPQTDREQIWPWFWQYRGGFFAAHCHCHGENQNQWTLEESRTGSGK
;
A
#
# COMPACT_ATOMS: atom_id res chain seq x y z
N MET A 1 16.44 12.73 57.28
CA MET A 1 15.57 11.94 56.36
C MET A 1 14.44 12.86 55.88
N LYS A 2 14.56 13.40 54.66
CA LYS A 2 13.48 14.21 54.06
C LYS A 2 12.72 13.32 53.05
N ARG A 3 11.43 13.10 53.31
CA ARG A 3 10.51 12.36 52.38
C ARG A 3 10.22 13.24 51.17
N ARG A 4 10.47 12.71 49.97
CA ARG A 4 10.06 13.33 48.70
C ARG A 4 8.55 13.06 48.51
N ALA A 5 7.81 14.10 48.25
CA ALA A 5 6.39 14.05 47.86
C ALA A 5 6.23 13.50 46.44
N ALA A 6 5.21 12.67 46.22
CA ALA A 6 4.83 12.16 44.92
C ALA A 6 4.17 13.26 44.06
N PRO A 7 4.32 13.24 42.72
CA PRO A 7 3.69 14.21 41.86
C PRO A 7 2.16 13.97 41.78
N SER A 8 1.39 15.05 41.86
CA SER A 8 -0.06 15.06 41.75
C SER A 8 -0.51 14.63 40.34
N LYS A 9 -1.48 13.72 40.28
CA LYS A 9 -2.18 13.36 39.05
C LYS A 9 -2.98 14.56 38.55
N GLY A 10 -2.52 15.20 37.48
CA GLY A 10 -3.28 16.21 36.76
C GLY A 10 -4.52 15.56 36.14
N LYS A 11 -5.70 16.06 36.48
CA LYS A 11 -6.95 15.69 35.80
C LYS A 11 -6.92 16.31 34.40
N ILE A 12 -6.94 15.48 33.37
CA ILE A 12 -7.14 15.92 31.99
C ILE A 12 -8.60 16.33 31.86
N ASN A 13 -8.83 17.61 31.59
CA ASN A 13 -10.17 18.14 31.36
C ASN A 13 -10.53 17.94 29.88
N PHE A 14 -11.48 17.05 29.61
CA PHE A 14 -11.91 16.68 28.26
C PHE A 14 -12.79 17.71 27.54
N GLU A 15 -13.17 18.80 28.20
CA GLU A 15 -14.09 19.79 27.61
C GLU A 15 -13.41 20.71 26.53
N ASN A 16 -12.08 20.71 26.40
CA ASN A 16 -11.38 21.57 25.43
C ASN A 16 -10.83 20.83 24.20
N ILE A 17 -11.11 19.55 24.02
CA ILE A 17 -10.61 18.78 22.86
C ILE A 17 -11.45 19.04 21.60
N GLY A 18 -12.69 19.51 21.75
CA GLY A 18 -13.61 19.76 20.64
C GLY A 18 -13.26 20.95 19.74
N ALA A 19 -12.49 21.93 20.27
CA ALA A 19 -12.21 23.17 19.53
C ALA A 19 -10.90 23.12 18.69
N LEU A 20 -10.00 22.19 18.97
CA LEU A 20 -8.70 22.12 18.25
C LEU A 20 -8.69 21.19 17.04
N LEU A 21 -9.75 20.42 16.83
CA LEU A 21 -9.86 19.47 15.70
C LEU A 21 -10.59 20.07 14.48
N LEU A 22 -11.14 21.28 14.57
CA LEU A 22 -11.91 21.89 13.48
C LEU A 22 -11.07 22.72 12.51
N ASP A 23 -9.83 23.09 12.86
CA ASP A 23 -8.98 23.96 12.03
C ASP A 23 -8.03 23.20 11.08
N PHE A 24 -8.06 21.86 11.04
CA PHE A 24 -7.15 21.06 10.21
C PHE A 24 -7.86 20.26 9.11
N CYS A 25 -9.08 20.64 8.74
CA CYS A 25 -9.77 20.04 7.59
C CYS A 25 -9.98 21.13 6.51
N PRO A 26 -9.10 21.21 5.49
CA PRO A 26 -9.32 22.15 4.39
C PRO A 26 -10.43 21.60 3.48
N SER A 27 -11.51 22.35 3.40
CA SER A 27 -12.57 22.38 2.41
C SER A 27 -13.71 21.34 2.50
N PRO A 28 -14.93 21.75 2.11
CA PRO A 28 -16.10 20.90 2.18
C PRO A 28 -15.97 19.74 1.19
N PHE A 29 -15.99 18.51 1.71
CA PHE A 29 -16.26 17.33 0.90
C PHE A 29 -17.63 17.57 0.24
N GLU A 30 -17.67 17.72 -1.08
CA GLU A 30 -18.88 17.43 -1.81
C GLU A 30 -19.21 15.96 -1.56
N ILE A 31 -20.15 15.71 -0.66
CA ILE A 31 -20.65 14.38 -0.36
C ILE A 31 -21.35 13.90 -1.63
N LEU A 32 -20.63 13.10 -2.44
CA LEU A 32 -21.27 12.35 -3.50
C LEU A 32 -22.33 11.45 -2.85
N PRO A 33 -23.57 11.43 -3.36
CA PRO A 33 -24.72 10.78 -2.70
C PRO A 33 -24.65 9.25 -2.65
N VAL A 34 -23.58 8.64 -3.14
CA VAL A 34 -23.37 7.18 -3.11
C VAL A 34 -22.06 6.89 -2.39
N SER A 35 -22.18 6.21 -1.24
CA SER A 35 -21.01 5.68 -0.52
C SER A 35 -20.34 4.61 -1.38
N LEU A 36 -19.14 4.90 -1.89
CA LEU A 36 -18.34 3.91 -2.60
C LEU A 36 -17.80 2.86 -1.63
N PRO A 37 -17.73 1.58 -2.04
CA PRO A 37 -17.17 0.53 -1.19
C PRO A 37 -15.67 0.75 -0.96
N TYR A 38 -15.23 0.47 0.26
CA TYR A 38 -13.82 0.46 0.61
C TYR A 38 -13.24 -0.96 0.42
N LYS A 39 -12.12 -1.07 -0.27
CA LYS A 39 -11.38 -2.31 -0.46
C LYS A 39 -10.02 -2.19 0.17
N ILE A 40 -9.61 -3.21 0.92
CA ILE A 40 -8.29 -3.26 1.56
C ILE A 40 -7.50 -4.38 0.89
N ALA A 41 -6.26 -4.10 0.50
CA ALA A 41 -5.42 -5.05 -0.22
C ALA A 41 -3.96 -4.97 0.22
N THR A 42 -3.21 -6.02 -0.12
CA THR A 42 -1.75 -6.05 -0.03
C THR A 42 -1.13 -6.16 -1.42
N LEU A 43 0.02 -5.55 -1.63
CA LEU A 43 0.83 -5.67 -2.83
C LEU A 43 2.24 -6.11 -2.42
N LEU A 44 2.79 -7.10 -3.13
CA LEU A 44 4.07 -7.73 -2.83
C LEU A 44 5.13 -7.31 -3.87
N TYR A 45 6.12 -6.56 -3.43
CA TYR A 45 7.25 -6.14 -4.24
C TYR A 45 8.36 -7.17 -4.08
N CYS A 46 8.38 -8.15 -4.98
CA CYS A 46 9.32 -9.26 -5.01
C CYS A 46 10.43 -8.99 -6.01
N PHE A 47 11.67 -9.34 -5.68
CA PHE A 47 12.84 -9.10 -6.52
C PHE A 47 13.68 -10.36 -6.67
N ASN A 48 14.25 -10.57 -7.88
CA ASN A 48 15.28 -11.59 -8.11
C ASN A 48 16.68 -11.11 -7.67
N ALA A 49 17.71 -11.93 -7.88
CA ALA A 49 19.09 -11.58 -7.53
C ALA A 49 19.62 -10.41 -8.34
N GLU A 50 19.18 -10.25 -9.58
CA GLU A 50 19.54 -9.16 -10.49
C GLU A 50 18.87 -7.83 -10.13
N GLY A 51 17.92 -7.85 -9.18
CA GLY A 51 17.15 -6.69 -8.74
C GLY A 51 15.98 -6.33 -9.65
N GLU A 52 15.59 -7.24 -10.55
CA GLU A 52 14.40 -7.11 -11.34
C GLU A 52 13.16 -7.42 -10.49
N VAL A 53 12.06 -6.70 -10.73
CA VAL A 53 10.82 -6.87 -9.99
C VAL A 53 9.89 -7.85 -10.68
N LEU A 54 9.30 -8.74 -9.88
CA LEU A 54 8.26 -9.67 -10.33
C LEU A 54 6.93 -8.94 -10.44
N LEU A 55 6.32 -8.95 -11.63
CA LEU A 55 4.98 -8.42 -11.86
C LEU A 55 4.07 -9.50 -12.43
N LEU A 56 2.77 -9.33 -12.17
CA LEU A 56 1.68 -10.14 -12.69
C LEU A 56 0.93 -9.35 -13.77
N GLU A 57 0.86 -9.88 -15.01
CA GLU A 57 -0.09 -9.39 -16.01
C GLU A 57 -1.49 -9.94 -15.69
N ARG A 58 -2.40 -9.09 -15.28
CA ARG A 58 -3.73 -9.48 -14.81
C ARG A 58 -4.58 -10.08 -15.93
N ALA A 59 -5.11 -11.28 -15.73
CA ALA A 59 -6.06 -11.92 -16.64
C ALA A 59 -7.51 -11.50 -16.38
N GLN A 60 -7.80 -10.86 -15.23
CA GLN A 60 -9.15 -10.54 -14.77
C GLN A 60 -9.31 -9.05 -14.43
N GLU A 61 -10.57 -8.60 -14.40
CA GLU A 61 -10.92 -7.25 -13.94
C GLU A 61 -10.80 -7.10 -12.40
N PRO A 62 -10.50 -5.91 -11.89
CA PRO A 62 -10.17 -4.70 -12.64
C PRO A 62 -8.77 -4.74 -13.25
N ASN A 63 -8.51 -3.86 -14.22
CA ASN A 63 -7.19 -3.69 -14.83
C ASN A 63 -6.68 -4.93 -15.61
N ARG A 64 -7.57 -5.64 -16.31
CA ARG A 64 -7.19 -6.77 -17.19
C ARG A 64 -6.14 -6.34 -18.22
N GLY A 65 -5.07 -7.12 -18.35
CA GLY A 65 -3.94 -6.85 -19.23
C GLY A 65 -3.02 -5.73 -18.74
N PHE A 66 -3.15 -5.31 -17.49
CA PHE A 66 -2.21 -4.42 -16.82
C PHE A 66 -1.25 -5.22 -15.96
N TRP A 67 -0.03 -4.73 -15.83
CA TRP A 67 0.95 -5.25 -14.92
C TRP A 67 0.83 -4.63 -13.54
N SER A 68 0.93 -5.43 -12.51
CA SER A 68 0.92 -4.98 -11.11
C SER A 68 1.79 -5.90 -10.25
N PRO A 69 2.27 -5.45 -9.08
CA PRO A 69 2.80 -6.39 -8.09
C PRO A 69 1.75 -7.45 -7.76
N PRO A 70 2.14 -8.73 -7.52
CA PRO A 70 1.23 -9.76 -7.01
C PRO A 70 0.66 -9.35 -5.65
N GLY A 71 -0.45 -9.96 -5.26
CA GLY A 71 -1.12 -9.69 -4.00
C GLY A 71 -2.64 -9.65 -4.13
N GLY A 72 -3.33 -9.45 -3.02
CA GLY A 72 -4.78 -9.55 -3.04
C GLY A 72 -5.48 -8.82 -1.92
N LYS A 73 -6.78 -9.03 -1.82
CA LYS A 73 -7.64 -8.37 -0.84
C LYS A 73 -7.63 -9.13 0.49
N LEU A 74 -7.71 -8.37 1.57
CA LEU A 74 -7.93 -8.93 2.89
C LEU A 74 -9.28 -9.65 2.97
N LYS A 75 -9.32 -10.79 3.65
CA LYS A 75 -10.54 -11.49 4.04
C LYS A 75 -11.18 -10.74 5.22
N MET A 76 -12.06 -9.80 4.89
CA MET A 76 -12.66 -8.87 5.86
C MET A 76 -13.58 -9.56 6.85
N ASP A 77 -14.25 -10.60 6.44
CA ASP A 77 -15.20 -11.40 7.24
C ASP A 77 -14.54 -12.11 8.43
N VAL A 78 -13.25 -12.42 8.31
CA VAL A 78 -12.47 -13.06 9.39
C VAL A 78 -11.46 -12.11 10.06
N GLY A 79 -11.48 -10.82 9.70
CA GLY A 79 -10.56 -9.84 10.29
C GLY A 79 -9.09 -10.11 9.97
N GLU A 80 -8.79 -10.55 8.75
CA GLU A 80 -7.43 -10.86 8.31
C GLU A 80 -6.52 -9.64 8.43
N SER A 81 -5.31 -9.82 8.99
CA SER A 81 -4.33 -8.73 9.03
C SER A 81 -3.58 -8.58 7.70
N PRO A 82 -3.04 -7.38 7.38
CA PRO A 82 -2.27 -7.19 6.16
C PRO A 82 -1.08 -8.15 6.01
N TYR A 83 -0.38 -8.47 7.11
CA TYR A 83 0.75 -9.42 7.07
C TYR A 83 0.29 -10.85 6.78
N VAL A 84 -0.82 -11.29 7.37
CA VAL A 84 -1.40 -12.61 7.11
C VAL A 84 -1.86 -12.70 5.66
N CYS A 85 -2.55 -11.67 5.17
CA CYS A 85 -2.96 -11.58 3.77
C CYS A 85 -1.75 -11.68 2.82
N ALA A 86 -0.70 -10.90 3.06
CA ALA A 86 0.51 -10.90 2.24
C ALA A 86 1.17 -12.29 2.18
N CYS A 87 1.29 -12.99 3.31
CA CYS A 87 1.83 -14.37 3.35
C CYS A 87 0.91 -15.36 2.62
N ARG A 88 -0.41 -15.24 2.78
CA ARG A 88 -1.38 -16.11 2.10
C ARG A 88 -1.35 -15.91 0.59
N GLU A 89 -1.40 -14.65 0.12
CA GLU A 89 -1.35 -14.35 -1.32
C GLU A 89 -0.02 -14.80 -1.94
N ALA A 90 1.11 -14.63 -1.23
CA ALA A 90 2.40 -15.15 -1.67
C ALA A 90 2.37 -16.66 -1.89
N GLN A 91 1.73 -17.40 -0.99
CA GLN A 91 1.57 -18.86 -1.13
C GLN A 91 0.59 -19.22 -2.22
N GLU A 92 -0.59 -18.57 -2.28
CA GLU A 92 -1.67 -18.89 -3.22
C GLU A 92 -1.25 -18.57 -4.66
N GLU A 93 -0.66 -17.41 -4.93
CA GLU A 93 -0.31 -16.97 -6.29
C GLU A 93 1.08 -17.44 -6.75
N MET A 94 2.06 -17.48 -5.85
CA MET A 94 3.46 -17.70 -6.22
C MET A 94 4.08 -18.99 -5.67
N GLY A 95 3.37 -19.71 -4.78
CA GLY A 95 3.92 -20.88 -4.09
C GLY A 95 5.01 -20.53 -3.05
N LEU A 96 5.13 -19.26 -2.66
CA LEU A 96 6.14 -18.80 -1.72
C LEU A 96 5.66 -18.91 -0.27
N ASN A 97 6.37 -19.69 0.54
CA ASN A 97 6.13 -19.78 1.99
C ASN A 97 6.87 -18.65 2.72
N LEU A 98 6.20 -17.53 2.94
CA LEU A 98 6.73 -16.37 3.65
C LEU A 98 6.27 -16.36 5.10
N ASN A 99 7.15 -15.85 5.98
CA ASN A 99 6.82 -15.45 7.33
C ASN A 99 6.68 -13.92 7.42
N PRO A 100 5.97 -13.38 8.41
CA PRO A 100 5.90 -11.92 8.61
C PRO A 100 7.26 -11.22 8.71
N ALA A 101 8.31 -11.92 9.19
CA ALA A 101 9.67 -11.40 9.27
C ALA A 101 10.34 -11.23 7.88
N ASP A 102 9.86 -11.92 6.85
CA ASP A 102 10.34 -11.81 5.48
C ASP A 102 9.73 -10.59 4.75
N LEU A 103 8.80 -9.90 5.41
CA LEU A 103 8.09 -8.76 4.86
C LEU A 103 8.57 -7.45 5.50
N HIS A 104 8.79 -6.45 4.66
CA HIS A 104 9.00 -5.08 5.08
C HIS A 104 7.84 -4.22 4.58
N LEU A 105 7.09 -3.61 5.51
CA LEU A 105 6.04 -2.65 5.14
C LEU A 105 6.72 -1.40 4.56
N ALA A 106 6.72 -1.30 3.24
CA ALA A 106 7.37 -0.23 2.50
C ALA A 106 6.47 1.00 2.36
N GLY A 107 5.13 0.81 2.37
CA GLY A 107 4.21 1.95 2.29
C GLY A 107 2.76 1.60 2.54
N ILE A 108 1.97 2.65 2.72
CA ILE A 108 0.50 2.60 2.79
C ILE A 108 -0.04 3.64 1.81
N ILE A 109 -0.95 3.20 0.94
CA ILE A 109 -1.62 4.08 -0.04
C ILE A 109 -3.13 4.02 0.20
N SER A 110 -3.75 5.19 0.31
CA SER A 110 -5.21 5.30 0.23
C SER A 110 -5.61 6.01 -1.07
N GLU A 111 -6.60 5.45 -1.78
CA GLU A 111 -7.15 6.02 -3.00
C GLU A 111 -8.64 6.30 -2.81
N PHE A 112 -9.00 7.56 -2.94
CA PHE A 112 -10.40 7.99 -2.95
C PHE A 112 -10.96 7.97 -4.37
N GLY A 113 -12.05 7.23 -4.59
CA GLY A 113 -12.80 7.28 -5.84
C GLY A 113 -12.11 6.64 -7.05
N TYR A 114 -11.25 5.63 -6.85
CA TYR A 114 -10.56 4.94 -7.95
C TYR A 114 -11.56 4.46 -9.02
N GLN A 115 -11.36 4.91 -10.26
CA GLN A 115 -12.25 4.68 -11.41
C GLN A 115 -13.72 5.06 -11.14
N GLY A 116 -14.01 5.95 -10.18
CA GLY A 116 -15.38 6.32 -9.79
C GLY A 116 -16.18 5.17 -9.16
N ARG A 117 -15.54 4.07 -8.72
CA ARG A 117 -16.21 2.84 -8.30
C ARG A 117 -15.91 2.38 -6.90
N THR A 118 -14.74 2.73 -6.36
CA THR A 118 -14.29 2.19 -5.08
C THR A 118 -13.24 3.08 -4.42
N HIS A 119 -13.09 2.94 -3.11
CA HIS A 119 -11.91 3.41 -2.38
C HIS A 119 -10.96 2.24 -2.17
N TRP A 120 -9.65 2.52 -2.13
CA TRP A 120 -8.64 1.53 -1.79
C TRP A 120 -7.83 1.96 -0.58
N LEU A 121 -7.47 0.98 0.23
CA LEU A 121 -6.38 1.07 1.20
C LEU A 121 -5.42 -0.08 0.89
N MET A 122 -4.21 0.25 0.48
CA MET A 122 -3.22 -0.72 0.03
C MET A 122 -2.00 -0.69 0.95
N PHE A 123 -1.59 -1.88 1.39
CA PHE A 123 -0.36 -2.10 2.14
C PHE A 123 0.69 -2.66 1.19
N LEU A 124 1.79 -1.92 1.02
CA LEU A 124 2.87 -2.27 0.10
C LEU A 124 3.98 -2.96 0.88
N PHE A 125 4.24 -4.23 0.57
CA PHE A 125 5.28 -5.02 1.23
C PHE A 125 6.44 -5.29 0.29
N GLU A 126 7.66 -4.87 0.65
CA GLU A 126 8.87 -5.39 0.02
C GLU A 126 9.20 -6.75 0.62
N VAL A 127 9.29 -7.78 -0.22
CA VAL A 127 9.67 -9.13 0.18
C VAL A 127 11.19 -9.21 0.25
N ARG A 128 11.72 -9.55 1.44
CA ARG A 128 13.17 -9.55 1.71
C ARG A 128 13.91 -10.73 1.08
N VAL A 129 13.19 -11.85 0.90
CA VAL A 129 13.76 -13.03 0.23
C VAL A 129 13.75 -12.82 -1.29
N LYS A 130 14.78 -13.33 -1.96
CA LYS A 130 14.87 -13.26 -3.42
C LYS A 130 14.00 -14.34 -4.06
N VAL A 131 13.32 -13.97 -5.15
CA VAL A 131 12.50 -14.88 -5.96
C VAL A 131 13.27 -15.16 -7.24
N GLU A 132 13.91 -16.35 -7.31
CA GLU A 132 14.82 -16.67 -8.39
C GLU A 132 14.10 -17.30 -9.60
N LEU A 133 12.95 -17.89 -9.39
CA LEU A 133 12.21 -18.59 -10.44
C LEU A 133 10.85 -17.90 -10.65
N LEU A 134 10.41 -17.86 -11.90
CA LEU A 134 9.05 -17.43 -12.21
C LEU A 134 8.06 -18.39 -11.54
N PRO A 135 7.05 -17.84 -10.84
CA PRO A 135 5.95 -18.65 -10.34
C PRO A 135 5.25 -19.43 -11.48
N PRO A 136 4.62 -20.56 -11.15
CA PRO A 136 3.85 -21.31 -12.14
C PRO A 136 2.68 -20.47 -12.68
N PRO A 137 2.14 -20.83 -13.85
CA PRO A 137 0.94 -20.18 -14.37
C PRO A 137 -0.19 -20.17 -13.34
N HIS A 138 -0.84 -19.03 -13.17
CA HIS A 138 -1.91 -18.82 -12.20
C HIS A 138 -3.18 -18.30 -12.91
N PRO A 139 -4.40 -18.66 -12.44
CA PRO A 139 -5.65 -18.17 -13.03
C PRO A 139 -5.81 -16.65 -13.07
N GLU A 140 -5.09 -15.93 -12.19
CA GLU A 140 -5.10 -14.47 -12.15
C GLU A 140 -4.22 -13.81 -13.20
N GLY A 141 -3.30 -14.58 -13.84
CA GLY A 141 -2.45 -14.04 -14.88
C GLY A 141 -1.11 -14.76 -15.05
N ARG A 142 -0.18 -14.11 -15.74
CA ARG A 142 1.18 -14.59 -15.95
C ARG A 142 2.19 -13.67 -15.27
N PHE A 143 3.26 -14.26 -14.78
CA PHE A 143 4.35 -13.54 -14.14
C PHE A 143 5.50 -13.27 -15.11
N GLU A 144 6.20 -12.15 -14.89
CA GLU A 144 7.43 -11.82 -15.59
C GLU A 144 8.31 -10.91 -14.71
N PHE A 145 9.63 -11.02 -14.84
CA PHE A 145 10.58 -10.12 -14.20
C PHE A 145 10.89 -8.93 -15.10
N PHE A 146 10.92 -7.74 -14.51
CA PHE A 146 11.24 -6.51 -15.22
C PHE A 146 12.32 -5.71 -14.50
N PRO A 147 13.33 -5.22 -15.21
CA PRO A 147 14.26 -4.26 -14.68
C PRO A 147 13.54 -2.93 -14.42
N ARG A 148 13.99 -2.21 -13.39
CA ARG A 148 13.37 -0.96 -12.90
C ARG A 148 13.05 0.04 -14.01
N GLU A 149 13.96 0.22 -14.95
CA GLU A 149 13.85 1.20 -16.03
C GLU A 149 12.74 0.88 -17.04
N LYS A 150 12.28 -0.36 -17.12
CA LYS A 150 11.19 -0.77 -18.00
C LYS A 150 9.81 -0.54 -17.42
N ILE A 151 9.67 -0.43 -16.09
CA ILE A 151 8.37 -0.38 -15.41
C ILE A 151 7.51 0.79 -15.90
N ALA A 152 8.09 1.97 -16.06
CA ALA A 152 7.35 3.16 -16.50
C ALA A 152 6.76 3.01 -17.91
N GLY A 153 7.34 2.15 -18.76
CA GLY A 153 6.86 1.86 -20.11
C GLY A 153 5.82 0.75 -20.19
N LEU A 154 5.59 0.01 -19.11
CA LEU A 154 4.60 -1.06 -19.07
C LEU A 154 3.17 -0.50 -19.01
N LYS A 155 2.21 -1.32 -19.39
CA LYS A 155 0.79 -1.03 -19.15
C LYS A 155 0.46 -1.28 -17.68
N ILE A 156 0.69 -0.28 -16.83
CA ILE A 156 0.40 -0.29 -15.38
C ILE A 156 -0.67 0.75 -15.05
N PRO A 157 -1.39 0.62 -13.92
CA PRO A 157 -2.34 1.63 -13.48
C PRO A 157 -1.71 3.02 -13.44
N GLN A 158 -2.52 4.04 -13.69
CA GLN A 158 -2.03 5.43 -13.75
C GLN A 158 -1.45 5.87 -12.39
N THR A 159 -2.13 5.55 -11.29
CA THR A 159 -1.69 5.87 -9.94
C THR A 159 -0.33 5.23 -9.61
N ASP A 160 -0.13 3.98 -10.06
CA ASP A 160 1.15 3.28 -9.90
C ASP A 160 2.26 4.01 -10.65
N ARG A 161 2.00 4.39 -11.90
CA ARG A 161 2.99 5.07 -12.75
C ARG A 161 3.34 6.46 -12.23
N GLU A 162 2.33 7.24 -11.81
CA GLU A 162 2.50 8.64 -11.41
C GLU A 162 3.31 8.78 -10.13
N GLN A 163 2.98 7.98 -9.09
CA GLN A 163 3.53 8.21 -7.77
C GLN A 163 3.93 6.94 -7.01
N ILE A 164 3.18 5.84 -7.09
CA ILE A 164 3.44 4.68 -6.23
C ILE A 164 4.83 4.10 -6.51
N TRP A 165 5.15 3.80 -7.78
CA TRP A 165 6.49 3.33 -8.16
C TRP A 165 7.58 4.36 -7.90
N PRO A 166 7.46 5.66 -8.29
CA PRO A 166 8.43 6.69 -7.93
C PRO A 166 8.74 6.74 -6.44
N TRP A 167 7.71 6.77 -5.58
CA TRP A 167 7.92 6.81 -4.13
C TRP A 167 8.46 5.50 -3.56
N PHE A 168 8.00 4.34 -4.07
CA PHE A 168 8.57 3.06 -3.68
C PHE A 168 10.10 3.04 -3.88
N TRP A 169 10.58 3.51 -5.04
CA TRP A 169 12.01 3.57 -5.31
C TRP A 169 12.74 4.63 -4.47
N GLN A 170 12.11 5.79 -4.27
CA GLN A 170 12.69 6.88 -3.49
C GLN A 170 12.86 6.51 -2.02
N TYR A 171 11.89 5.80 -1.44
CA TYR A 171 11.86 5.45 -0.02
C TYR A 171 12.16 3.97 0.24
N ARG A 172 12.70 3.27 -0.74
CA ARG A 172 13.00 1.84 -0.63
C ARG A 172 13.84 1.53 0.61
N GLY A 173 13.48 0.47 1.35
CA GLY A 173 14.07 0.11 2.64
C GLY A 173 13.66 1.00 3.81
N GLY A 174 12.86 2.04 3.55
CA GLY A 174 12.20 2.91 4.52
C GLY A 174 10.69 2.74 4.50
N PHE A 175 9.94 3.84 4.54
CA PHE A 175 8.48 3.82 4.58
C PHE A 175 7.91 5.09 3.95
N PHE A 176 6.73 4.99 3.35
CA PHE A 176 5.92 6.15 2.98
C PHE A 176 4.42 5.87 3.15
N ALA A 177 3.67 6.91 3.49
CA ALA A 177 2.21 6.90 3.46
C ALA A 177 1.73 8.03 2.57
N ALA A 178 0.74 7.75 1.71
CA ALA A 178 0.21 8.74 0.80
C ALA A 178 -1.28 8.54 0.52
N HIS A 179 -1.91 9.64 0.15
CA HIS A 179 -3.31 9.70 -0.22
C HIS A 179 -3.47 10.23 -1.65
N CYS A 180 -4.39 9.62 -2.40
CA CYS A 180 -4.75 10.03 -3.76
C CYS A 180 -6.24 10.32 -3.86
N HIS A 181 -6.59 11.52 -4.31
CA HIS A 181 -7.92 11.80 -4.86
C HIS A 181 -7.92 11.49 -6.35
N CYS A 182 -8.64 10.42 -6.75
CA CYS A 182 -8.74 10.01 -8.13
C CYS A 182 -9.89 10.76 -8.83
N HIS A 183 -9.57 11.75 -9.64
CA HIS A 183 -10.56 12.57 -10.37
C HIS A 183 -10.71 12.18 -11.85
N GLY A 184 -10.35 10.96 -12.25
CA GLY A 184 -10.33 10.48 -13.61
C GLY A 184 -8.97 10.66 -14.31
N GLU A 185 -8.95 10.54 -15.63
CA GLU A 185 -7.69 10.54 -16.37
C GLU A 185 -6.89 11.83 -16.19
N ASN A 186 -5.63 11.70 -15.76
CA ASN A 186 -4.64 12.77 -15.61
C ASN A 186 -4.99 13.91 -14.62
N GLN A 187 -5.89 13.64 -13.65
CA GLN A 187 -6.30 14.64 -12.65
C GLN A 187 -6.14 14.14 -11.20
N ASN A 188 -5.33 13.11 -10.99
CA ASN A 188 -5.09 12.59 -9.66
C ASN A 188 -4.37 13.64 -8.80
N GLN A 189 -4.89 13.87 -7.59
CA GLN A 189 -4.26 14.75 -6.60
C GLN A 189 -3.64 13.89 -5.51
N TRP A 190 -2.32 14.05 -5.34
CA TRP A 190 -1.54 13.28 -4.41
C TRP A 190 -1.09 14.09 -3.21
N THR A 191 -1.17 13.50 -2.04
CA THR A 191 -0.59 14.01 -0.80
C THR A 191 0.34 12.94 -0.23
N LEU A 192 1.62 13.28 -0.06
CA LEU A 192 2.55 12.47 0.71
C LEU A 192 2.36 12.84 2.19
N GLU A 193 1.81 11.91 2.98
CA GLU A 193 1.43 12.15 4.38
C GLU A 193 2.59 11.89 5.34
N GLU A 194 3.38 10.84 5.05
CA GLU A 194 4.57 10.48 5.83
C GLU A 194 5.63 9.87 4.92
N SER A 195 6.91 10.12 5.23
CA SER A 195 8.01 9.42 4.57
C SER A 195 9.23 9.30 5.50
N ARG A 196 9.91 8.14 5.38
CA ARG A 196 11.18 7.85 6.07
C ARG A 196 12.10 7.14 5.08
N THR A 197 13.29 7.69 4.88
CA THR A 197 14.32 7.00 4.08
C THR A 197 14.82 5.77 4.83
N GLY A 198 15.09 4.69 4.10
CA GLY A 198 15.77 3.53 4.69
C GLY A 198 17.13 3.94 5.24
N SER A 199 17.48 3.42 6.41
CA SER A 199 18.85 3.54 6.91
C SER A 199 19.75 2.81 5.91
N GLY A 200 20.55 3.56 5.14
CA GLY A 200 21.48 2.98 4.18
C GLY A 200 22.39 1.97 4.90
N LYS A 201 22.35 0.72 4.43
CA LYS A 201 23.39 -0.26 4.74
C LYS A 201 24.46 -0.17 3.68
#